data_39886d6ff2a9f872a2654b34f38bd45b
#
_entry.id   39886d6ff2a9f872a2654b34f38bd45b
#
_cell.length_a   1.000
_cell.length_b   1.000
_cell.length_c   1.000
_cell.angle_alpha   90.00
_cell.angle_beta   90.00
_cell.angle_gamma   90.00
#
_symmetry.space_group_name_H-M   'P 1'
#
loop_
_entity.id
_entity.type
_entity.pdbx_description
1 polymer ?
#
loop_
_entity_poly.entity_id
_entity_poly.type
_entity_poly.pdbx_seq_one_letter_code
_entity_poly.pdbx_strand_id
1 'polypeptide(L)'
;MSTNTERYNAVAVALHWAIAILIIGQIAGGLYMHNLPNSSAIKFDLYQFHKSFGLSVLILTIVRLGWRLSHRAPALPSAMPQWEKLVARATHWAFYGLMVLTPLAGWVMVSVSPTDIPTKYFGVIPVPHLPFFGGVVDREAAEDLWKEIHEYLAFTILFLLALHVGAALKHHFFNKDGVLRSMLPFGAKSWGGIAAIFGVLVLGSLVYLAVPSVASNNASFERVEGGNWAVNYDASTLRFIGEEKGKPFTGEFQQFSANINFDPEALDQSVIEVTVATPSATTGDSLRDSNIPSKEWFDTKSYDQARFTSTEIRQIGDDRYAAHGVLAIKSFEQPITLEFELTIDGNNARANGGVDLIRTNYGLGENDDWLNEEQIALNVRVEFTIEATRRN
;
A
#
# COMPACT_ATOMS: atom_id res chain seq x y z
N MET A 1 -51.04 -23.74 0.93
CA MET A 1 -50.10 -24.69 0.33
C MET A 1 -48.70 -24.25 0.73
N SER A 2 -48.05 -25.02 1.59
CA SER A 2 -46.66 -24.76 2.00
C SER A 2 -45.75 -25.13 0.80
N THR A 3 -45.22 -24.15 0.10
CA THR A 3 -44.19 -24.38 -0.93
C THR A 3 -42.91 -24.82 -0.20
N ASN A 4 -42.69 -26.11 -0.16
CA ASN A 4 -41.47 -26.70 0.40
C ASN A 4 -40.31 -26.30 -0.52
N THR A 5 -39.69 -25.14 -0.29
CA THR A 5 -38.57 -24.66 -1.06
C THR A 5 -37.37 -25.52 -0.66
N GLU A 6 -36.86 -26.33 -1.59
CA GLU A 6 -35.64 -27.09 -1.38
C GLU A 6 -34.51 -26.12 -1.00
N ARG A 7 -33.71 -26.51 0.00
CA ARG A 7 -32.60 -25.71 0.48
C ARG A 7 -31.30 -26.19 -0.17
N TYR A 8 -30.36 -25.26 -0.32
CA TYR A 8 -28.98 -25.64 -0.60
C TYR A 8 -28.40 -26.46 0.55
N ASN A 9 -27.49 -27.38 0.24
CA ASN A 9 -26.79 -28.15 1.26
C ASN A 9 -25.84 -27.27 2.08
N ALA A 10 -25.48 -27.73 3.28
CA ALA A 10 -24.67 -26.95 4.23
C ALA A 10 -23.32 -26.49 3.65
N VAL A 11 -22.67 -27.32 2.81
CA VAL A 11 -21.38 -26.96 2.19
C VAL A 11 -21.56 -25.83 1.19
N ALA A 12 -22.60 -25.87 0.34
CA ALA A 12 -22.88 -24.79 -0.59
C ALA A 12 -23.19 -23.46 0.11
N VAL A 13 -23.92 -23.52 1.23
CA VAL A 13 -24.22 -22.35 2.07
C VAL A 13 -22.97 -21.81 2.75
N ALA A 14 -22.15 -22.67 3.35
CA ALA A 14 -20.90 -22.27 4.01
C ALA A 14 -19.91 -21.61 3.04
N LEU A 15 -19.67 -22.22 1.87
CA LEU A 15 -18.82 -21.66 0.83
C LEU A 15 -19.37 -20.33 0.29
N HIS A 16 -20.70 -20.19 0.17
CA HIS A 16 -21.29 -18.92 -0.25
C HIS A 16 -20.98 -17.80 0.72
N TRP A 17 -21.25 -18.00 1.99
CA TRP A 17 -21.07 -16.95 2.99
C TRP A 17 -19.59 -16.65 3.25
N ALA A 18 -18.72 -17.67 3.26
CA ALA A 18 -17.28 -17.45 3.38
C ALA A 18 -16.76 -16.54 2.25
N ILE A 19 -17.11 -16.84 0.99
CA ILE A 19 -16.71 -16.04 -0.16
C ILE A 19 -17.35 -14.64 -0.10
N ALA A 20 -18.65 -14.53 0.25
CA ALA A 20 -19.34 -13.25 0.33
C ALA A 20 -18.69 -12.30 1.34
N ILE A 21 -18.35 -12.81 2.54
CA ILE A 21 -17.66 -12.03 3.58
C ILE A 21 -16.26 -11.60 3.09
N LEU A 22 -15.51 -12.51 2.47
CA LEU A 22 -14.19 -12.18 1.92
C LEU A 22 -14.27 -11.11 0.83
N ILE A 23 -15.22 -11.21 -0.11
CA ILE A 23 -15.39 -10.21 -1.18
C ILE A 23 -15.74 -8.83 -0.61
N ILE A 24 -16.67 -8.76 0.34
CA ILE A 24 -17.04 -7.50 0.98
C ILE A 24 -15.81 -6.91 1.70
N GLY A 25 -15.05 -7.73 2.43
CA GLY A 25 -13.82 -7.32 3.09
C GLY A 25 -12.75 -6.85 2.11
N GLN A 26 -12.60 -7.54 0.96
CA GLN A 26 -11.65 -7.17 -0.10
C GLN A 26 -11.99 -5.82 -0.76
N ILE A 27 -13.25 -5.58 -1.06
CA ILE A 27 -13.70 -4.31 -1.64
C ILE A 27 -13.49 -3.17 -0.61
N ALA A 28 -13.93 -3.37 0.63
CA ALA A 28 -13.76 -2.37 1.68
C ALA A 28 -12.27 -2.10 1.97
N GLY A 29 -11.45 -3.16 2.09
CA GLY A 29 -10.01 -3.06 2.28
C GLY A 29 -9.29 -2.39 1.11
N GLY A 30 -9.66 -2.71 -0.14
CA GLY A 30 -9.12 -2.09 -1.35
C GLY A 30 -9.38 -0.58 -1.40
N LEU A 31 -10.63 -0.17 -1.16
CA LEU A 31 -11.00 1.25 -1.08
C LEU A 31 -10.28 1.97 0.06
N TYR A 32 -10.12 1.31 1.20
CA TYR A 32 -9.38 1.86 2.34
C TYR A 32 -7.91 2.10 2.00
N MET A 33 -7.23 1.09 1.45
CA MET A 33 -5.82 1.18 1.07
C MET A 33 -5.58 2.26 0.00
N HIS A 34 -6.50 2.38 -0.98
CA HIS A 34 -6.41 3.40 -2.02
C HIS A 34 -6.37 4.82 -1.43
N ASN A 35 -7.15 5.08 -0.38
CA ASN A 35 -7.24 6.38 0.28
C ASN A 35 -6.15 6.63 1.34
N LEU A 36 -5.34 5.63 1.70
CA LEU A 36 -4.24 5.83 2.63
C LEU A 36 -3.08 6.58 1.96
N PRO A 37 -2.44 7.54 2.67
CA PRO A 37 -1.19 8.13 2.22
C PRO A 37 -0.13 7.05 1.94
N ASN A 38 0.71 7.26 0.94
CA ASN A 38 1.80 6.33 0.63
C ASN A 38 2.80 6.20 1.81
N SER A 39 2.98 7.27 2.58
CA SER A 39 3.78 7.29 3.81
C SER A 39 3.19 6.50 4.99
N SER A 40 2.04 5.85 4.84
CA SER A 40 1.40 5.11 5.93
C SER A 40 2.10 3.78 6.18
N ALA A 41 2.65 3.58 7.38
CA ALA A 41 3.36 2.37 7.80
C ALA A 41 2.51 1.08 7.75
N ILE A 42 1.17 1.19 7.75
CA ILE A 42 0.28 0.02 7.66
C ILE A 42 -0.12 -0.31 6.22
N LYS A 43 0.15 0.57 5.25
CA LYS A 43 -0.33 0.42 3.87
C LYS A 43 0.28 -0.82 3.20
N PHE A 44 1.56 -1.07 3.42
CA PHE A 44 2.25 -2.25 2.91
C PHE A 44 1.64 -3.56 3.44
N ASP A 45 1.43 -3.65 4.76
CA ASP A 45 0.82 -4.83 5.38
C ASP A 45 -0.59 -5.09 4.85
N LEU A 46 -1.38 -4.03 4.66
CA LEU A 46 -2.71 -4.14 4.09
C LEU A 46 -2.68 -4.69 2.65
N TYR A 47 -1.70 -4.28 1.82
CA TYR A 47 -1.51 -4.86 0.49
C TYR A 47 -1.17 -6.35 0.57
N GLN A 48 -0.31 -6.79 1.48
CA GLN A 48 0.03 -8.21 1.66
C GLN A 48 -1.19 -9.01 2.12
N PHE A 49 -1.99 -8.49 3.05
CA PHE A 49 -3.25 -9.13 3.45
C PHE A 49 -4.27 -9.15 2.31
N HIS A 50 -4.40 -8.07 1.55
CA HIS A 50 -5.29 -8.01 0.39
C HIS A 50 -4.93 -9.08 -0.64
N LYS A 51 -3.65 -9.23 -0.98
CA LYS A 51 -3.17 -10.31 -1.87
C LYS A 51 -3.51 -11.69 -1.32
N SER A 52 -3.30 -11.93 -0.02
CA SER A 52 -3.57 -13.22 0.62
C SER A 52 -5.06 -13.57 0.62
N PHE A 53 -5.92 -12.64 1.00
CA PHE A 53 -7.36 -12.86 0.95
C PHE A 53 -7.89 -12.96 -0.49
N GLY A 54 -7.31 -12.24 -1.45
CA GLY A 54 -7.63 -12.38 -2.87
C GLY A 54 -7.36 -13.79 -3.40
N LEU A 55 -6.21 -14.37 -3.07
CA LEU A 55 -5.90 -15.77 -3.37
C LEU A 55 -6.86 -16.75 -2.66
N SER A 56 -7.26 -16.45 -1.41
CA SER A 56 -8.27 -17.25 -0.71
C SER A 56 -9.62 -17.23 -1.41
N VAL A 57 -10.05 -16.08 -1.95
CA VAL A 57 -11.27 -15.99 -2.77
C VAL A 57 -11.14 -16.86 -4.02
N LEU A 58 -10.00 -16.82 -4.72
CA LEU A 58 -9.76 -17.66 -5.90
C LEU A 58 -9.87 -19.15 -5.57
N ILE A 59 -9.17 -19.62 -4.53
CA ILE A 59 -9.18 -21.02 -4.10
C ILE A 59 -10.60 -21.46 -3.73
N LEU A 60 -11.29 -20.70 -2.88
CA LEU A 60 -12.65 -21.03 -2.45
C LEU A 60 -13.65 -20.98 -3.61
N THR A 61 -13.43 -20.12 -4.60
CA THR A 61 -14.26 -20.06 -5.82
C THR A 61 -14.11 -21.34 -6.64
N ILE A 62 -12.87 -21.83 -6.83
CA ILE A 62 -12.62 -23.08 -7.55
C ILE A 62 -13.29 -24.26 -6.81
N VAL A 63 -13.13 -24.34 -5.49
CA VAL A 63 -13.77 -25.37 -4.66
C VAL A 63 -15.30 -25.29 -4.79
N ARG A 64 -15.86 -24.08 -4.72
CA ARG A 64 -17.30 -23.85 -4.85
C ARG A 64 -17.83 -24.20 -6.23
N LEU A 65 -17.08 -23.87 -7.29
CA LEU A 65 -17.44 -24.24 -8.67
C LEU A 65 -17.44 -25.76 -8.83
N GLY A 66 -16.41 -26.47 -8.36
CA GLY A 66 -16.37 -27.93 -8.35
C GLY A 66 -17.55 -28.53 -7.58
N TRP A 67 -17.88 -27.98 -6.41
CA TRP A 67 -19.05 -28.39 -5.65
C TRP A 67 -20.36 -28.17 -6.42
N ARG A 68 -20.49 -27.03 -7.09
CA ARG A 68 -21.67 -26.68 -7.89
C ARG A 68 -21.86 -27.58 -9.10
N LEU A 69 -20.79 -28.03 -9.72
CA LEU A 69 -20.85 -28.93 -10.89
C LEU A 69 -21.19 -30.37 -10.47
N SER A 70 -20.82 -30.77 -9.26
CA SER A 70 -21.10 -32.12 -8.73
C SER A 70 -22.42 -32.26 -7.98
N HIS A 71 -23.05 -31.14 -7.59
CA HIS A 71 -24.29 -31.13 -6.80
C HIS A 71 -25.36 -30.25 -7.46
N ARG A 72 -26.54 -30.82 -7.70
CA ARG A 72 -27.65 -30.07 -8.30
C ARG A 72 -28.13 -28.97 -7.34
N ALA A 73 -28.35 -27.79 -7.89
CA ALA A 73 -28.95 -26.70 -7.13
C ALA A 73 -30.46 -26.88 -7.04
N PRO A 74 -31.08 -26.38 -5.97
CA PRO A 74 -32.53 -26.29 -5.87
C PRO A 74 -33.16 -25.59 -7.07
N ALA A 75 -34.34 -26.02 -7.46
CA ALA A 75 -35.08 -25.40 -8.56
C ALA A 75 -35.53 -23.98 -8.14
N LEU A 76 -35.48 -23.05 -9.10
CA LEU A 76 -36.07 -21.73 -8.89
C LEU A 76 -37.60 -21.81 -8.79
N PRO A 77 -38.25 -20.89 -8.05
CA PRO A 77 -39.70 -20.90 -7.87
C PRO A 77 -40.45 -21.00 -9.20
N SER A 78 -41.46 -21.86 -9.26
CA SER A 78 -42.26 -22.07 -10.50
C SER A 78 -42.94 -20.78 -10.95
N ALA A 79 -43.42 -19.96 -10.02
CA ALA A 79 -44.06 -18.68 -10.28
C ALA A 79 -43.10 -17.57 -10.77
N MET A 80 -41.78 -17.77 -10.72
CA MET A 80 -40.79 -16.81 -11.20
C MET A 80 -40.85 -16.70 -12.72
N PRO A 81 -40.94 -15.48 -13.31
CA PRO A 81 -40.93 -15.27 -14.77
C PRO A 81 -39.66 -15.81 -15.41
N GLN A 82 -39.75 -16.24 -16.67
CA GLN A 82 -38.61 -16.88 -17.38
C GLN A 82 -37.41 -15.93 -17.52
N TRP A 83 -37.64 -14.64 -17.75
CA TRP A 83 -36.56 -13.65 -17.85
C TRP A 83 -35.83 -13.47 -16.51
N GLU A 84 -36.55 -13.49 -15.36
CA GLU A 84 -35.91 -13.43 -14.03
C GLU A 84 -35.04 -14.69 -13.78
N LYS A 85 -35.52 -15.87 -14.20
CA LYS A 85 -34.74 -17.12 -14.12
C LYS A 85 -33.47 -17.05 -14.96
N LEU A 86 -33.56 -16.46 -16.17
CA LEU A 86 -32.40 -16.27 -17.05
C LEU A 86 -31.39 -15.31 -16.41
N VAL A 87 -31.84 -14.14 -15.95
CA VAL A 87 -31.00 -13.13 -15.30
C VAL A 87 -30.33 -13.71 -14.05
N ALA A 88 -31.08 -14.43 -13.21
CA ALA A 88 -30.53 -15.05 -11.99
C ALA A 88 -29.38 -16.05 -12.33
N ARG A 89 -29.57 -16.88 -13.37
CA ARG A 89 -28.53 -17.82 -13.82
C ARG A 89 -27.31 -17.07 -14.37
N ALA A 90 -27.54 -16.07 -15.24
CA ALA A 90 -26.47 -15.28 -15.84
C ALA A 90 -25.63 -14.55 -14.77
N THR A 91 -26.30 -13.93 -13.78
CA THR A 91 -25.63 -13.26 -12.66
C THR A 91 -24.76 -14.21 -11.86
N HIS A 92 -25.24 -15.42 -11.56
CA HIS A 92 -24.41 -16.40 -10.83
C HIS A 92 -23.19 -16.84 -11.65
N TRP A 93 -23.30 -17.05 -12.97
CA TRP A 93 -22.16 -17.38 -13.80
C TRP A 93 -21.21 -16.20 -13.96
N ALA A 94 -21.73 -14.98 -14.07
CA ALA A 94 -20.92 -13.76 -14.08
C ALA A 94 -20.09 -13.63 -12.79
N PHE A 95 -20.70 -13.90 -11.61
CA PHE A 95 -19.93 -13.93 -10.37
C PHE A 95 -18.80 -14.96 -10.38
N TYR A 96 -19.03 -16.19 -10.86
CA TYR A 96 -17.95 -17.17 -10.96
C TYR A 96 -16.81 -16.67 -11.87
N GLY A 97 -17.13 -16.10 -13.02
CA GLY A 97 -16.14 -15.50 -13.92
C GLY A 97 -15.36 -14.37 -13.24
N LEU A 98 -16.04 -13.42 -12.63
CA LEU A 98 -15.43 -12.27 -11.98
C LEU A 98 -14.60 -12.66 -10.75
N MET A 99 -15.07 -13.61 -9.91
CA MET A 99 -14.32 -14.10 -8.75
C MET A 99 -13.05 -14.87 -9.13
N VAL A 100 -12.91 -15.32 -10.36
CA VAL A 100 -11.66 -15.89 -10.91
C VAL A 100 -10.81 -14.81 -11.55
N LEU A 101 -11.40 -13.96 -12.40
CA LEU A 101 -10.68 -12.98 -13.20
C LEU A 101 -10.08 -11.86 -12.33
N THR A 102 -10.81 -11.40 -11.30
CA THR A 102 -10.33 -10.29 -10.45
C THR A 102 -9.06 -10.65 -9.66
N PRO A 103 -8.98 -11.77 -8.93
CA PRO A 103 -7.74 -12.16 -8.28
C PRO A 103 -6.60 -12.47 -9.26
N LEU A 104 -6.92 -13.04 -10.43
CA LEU A 104 -5.91 -13.28 -11.46
C LEU A 104 -5.36 -11.96 -12.02
N ALA A 105 -6.22 -10.96 -12.27
CA ALA A 105 -5.77 -9.64 -12.71
C ALA A 105 -4.84 -8.99 -11.67
N GLY A 106 -5.18 -9.09 -10.37
CA GLY A 106 -4.30 -8.65 -9.28
C GLY A 106 -2.98 -9.43 -9.24
N TRP A 107 -2.99 -10.73 -9.53
CA TRP A 107 -1.76 -11.52 -9.58
C TRP A 107 -0.89 -11.17 -10.79
N VAL A 108 -1.49 -10.91 -11.96
CA VAL A 108 -0.76 -10.39 -13.12
C VAL A 108 -0.16 -9.02 -12.80
N MET A 109 -0.94 -8.11 -12.21
CA MET A 109 -0.48 -6.77 -11.84
C MET A 109 0.83 -6.83 -11.01
N VAL A 110 0.87 -7.62 -9.92
CA VAL A 110 2.11 -7.77 -9.14
C VAL A 110 3.21 -8.52 -9.88
N SER A 111 2.88 -9.38 -10.86
CA SER A 111 3.86 -10.12 -11.65
C SER A 111 4.53 -9.25 -12.73
N VAL A 112 3.86 -8.19 -13.20
CA VAL A 112 4.41 -7.21 -14.15
C VAL A 112 5.00 -6.00 -13.45
N SER A 113 4.73 -5.79 -12.17
CA SER A 113 5.22 -4.63 -11.41
C SER A 113 6.74 -4.49 -11.52
N PRO A 114 7.28 -3.28 -11.74
CA PRO A 114 8.71 -3.03 -11.76
C PRO A 114 9.37 -3.30 -10.40
N THR A 115 8.63 -3.12 -9.30
CA THR A 115 9.16 -3.28 -7.94
C THR A 115 9.37 -4.75 -7.53
N ASP A 116 8.67 -5.70 -8.18
CA ASP A 116 8.81 -7.16 -7.96
C ASP A 116 8.68 -7.60 -6.49
N ILE A 117 7.92 -6.85 -5.70
CA ILE A 117 7.77 -7.10 -4.27
C ILE A 117 7.21 -8.50 -4.03
N PRO A 118 7.89 -9.35 -3.23
CA PRO A 118 7.46 -10.72 -3.00
C PRO A 118 6.04 -10.80 -2.43
N THR A 119 5.24 -11.72 -2.95
CA THR A 119 3.94 -12.05 -2.38
C THR A 119 4.09 -13.24 -1.45
N LYS A 120 3.76 -13.07 -0.16
CA LYS A 120 3.75 -14.16 0.82
C LYS A 120 2.32 -14.36 1.32
N TYR A 121 1.75 -15.53 1.05
CA TYR A 121 0.41 -15.89 1.51
C TYR A 121 0.40 -15.95 3.05
N PHE A 122 -0.31 -15.00 3.66
CA PHE A 122 -0.32 -14.72 5.10
C PHE A 122 1.07 -14.60 5.74
N GLY A 123 2.03 -14.04 5.00
CA GLY A 123 3.39 -13.82 5.51
C GLY A 123 4.27 -15.08 5.57
N VAL A 124 3.75 -16.26 5.20
CA VAL A 124 4.43 -17.57 5.41
C VAL A 124 4.81 -18.26 4.10
N ILE A 125 3.84 -18.41 3.18
CA ILE A 125 4.04 -19.21 1.97
C ILE A 125 4.38 -18.29 0.80
N PRO A 126 5.57 -18.40 0.18
CA PRO A 126 5.90 -17.60 -0.98
C PRO A 126 5.00 -17.98 -2.17
N VAL A 127 4.44 -16.98 -2.83
CA VAL A 127 3.63 -17.15 -4.03
C VAL A 127 4.45 -16.57 -5.19
N PRO A 128 4.90 -17.41 -6.13
CA PRO A 128 5.74 -16.96 -7.24
C PRO A 128 4.97 -16.03 -8.17
N HIS A 129 5.66 -15.11 -8.81
CA HIS A 129 5.10 -14.32 -9.91
C HIS A 129 4.80 -15.23 -11.11
N LEU A 130 3.85 -14.83 -11.93
CA LEU A 130 3.48 -15.59 -13.12
C LEU A 130 4.60 -15.51 -14.16
N PRO A 131 5.20 -16.64 -14.58
CA PRO A 131 6.43 -16.64 -15.39
C PRO A 131 6.24 -16.10 -16.81
N PHE A 132 4.99 -15.98 -17.28
CA PHE A 132 4.67 -15.59 -18.66
C PHE A 132 4.95 -14.10 -18.94
N PHE A 133 5.16 -13.27 -17.91
CA PHE A 133 5.28 -11.82 -18.01
C PHE A 133 6.71 -11.30 -17.83
N GLY A 134 7.70 -12.18 -17.70
CA GLY A 134 9.12 -11.79 -17.54
C GLY A 134 9.74 -11.02 -18.70
N GLY A 135 9.11 -11.06 -19.90
CA GLY A 135 9.57 -10.36 -21.10
C GLY A 135 8.86 -9.02 -21.38
N VAL A 136 8.09 -8.49 -20.44
CA VAL A 136 7.38 -7.20 -20.60
C VAL A 136 8.42 -6.07 -20.56
N VAL A 137 8.49 -5.29 -21.64
CA VAL A 137 9.48 -4.21 -21.82
C VAL A 137 9.11 -2.97 -20.99
N ASP A 138 7.85 -2.55 -21.07
CA ASP A 138 7.33 -1.42 -20.29
C ASP A 138 6.48 -1.96 -19.13
N ARG A 139 7.16 -2.19 -18.01
CA ARG A 139 6.53 -2.77 -16.81
C ARG A 139 5.62 -1.80 -16.08
N GLU A 140 5.92 -0.51 -16.11
CA GLU A 140 5.07 0.53 -15.49
C GLU A 140 3.73 0.64 -16.21
N ALA A 141 3.75 0.80 -17.53
CA ALA A 141 2.51 0.84 -18.31
C ALA A 141 1.71 -0.46 -18.19
N ALA A 142 2.38 -1.62 -18.09
CA ALA A 142 1.71 -2.89 -17.88
C ALA A 142 1.06 -2.99 -16.50
N GLU A 143 1.73 -2.52 -15.45
CA GLU A 143 1.18 -2.48 -14.09
C GLU A 143 -0.06 -1.59 -14.04
N ASP A 144 0.01 -0.38 -14.59
CA ASP A 144 -1.11 0.57 -14.62
C ASP A 144 -2.32 -0.02 -15.37
N LEU A 145 -2.09 -0.65 -16.52
CA LEU A 145 -3.15 -1.33 -17.26
C LEU A 145 -3.83 -2.42 -16.42
N TRP A 146 -3.05 -3.29 -15.76
CA TRP A 146 -3.63 -4.38 -14.96
C TRP A 146 -4.25 -3.88 -13.67
N LYS A 147 -3.80 -2.77 -13.13
CA LYS A 147 -4.43 -2.07 -12.02
C LYS A 147 -5.82 -1.57 -12.42
N GLU A 148 -5.94 -0.88 -13.55
CA GLU A 148 -7.24 -0.44 -14.07
C GLU A 148 -8.18 -1.61 -14.32
N ILE A 149 -7.70 -2.68 -14.96
CA ILE A 149 -8.49 -3.89 -15.20
C ILE A 149 -8.99 -4.48 -13.87
N HIS A 150 -8.12 -4.59 -12.86
CA HIS A 150 -8.48 -5.11 -11.54
C HIS A 150 -9.55 -4.24 -10.86
N GLU A 151 -9.42 -2.93 -10.93
CA GLU A 151 -10.38 -1.97 -10.39
C GLU A 151 -11.74 -2.08 -11.09
N TYR A 152 -11.77 -2.10 -12.42
CA TYR A 152 -13.02 -2.27 -13.18
C TYR A 152 -13.73 -3.59 -12.86
N LEU A 153 -12.99 -4.68 -12.73
CA LEU A 153 -13.54 -5.98 -12.33
C LEU A 153 -14.12 -5.92 -10.91
N ALA A 154 -13.42 -5.27 -9.96
CA ALA A 154 -13.86 -5.10 -8.58
C ALA A 154 -15.14 -4.24 -8.49
N PHE A 155 -15.21 -3.12 -9.21
CA PHE A 155 -16.44 -2.30 -9.28
C PHE A 155 -17.58 -3.03 -9.97
N THR A 156 -17.32 -3.88 -10.95
CA THR A 156 -18.33 -4.73 -11.59
C THR A 156 -18.89 -5.74 -10.58
N ILE A 157 -18.03 -6.35 -9.73
CA ILE A 157 -18.48 -7.21 -8.64
C ILE A 157 -19.38 -6.42 -7.68
N LEU A 158 -18.97 -5.22 -7.26
CA LEU A 158 -19.74 -4.36 -6.35
C LEU A 158 -21.13 -4.04 -6.90
N PHE A 159 -21.20 -3.66 -8.19
CA PHE A 159 -22.46 -3.38 -8.87
C PHE A 159 -23.37 -4.62 -8.92
N LEU A 160 -22.83 -5.77 -9.37
CA LEU A 160 -23.60 -7.02 -9.39
C LEU A 160 -24.00 -7.50 -7.99
N LEU A 161 -23.17 -7.26 -6.98
CA LEU A 161 -23.48 -7.57 -5.58
C LEU A 161 -24.70 -6.76 -5.10
N ALA A 162 -24.75 -5.47 -5.41
CA ALA A 162 -25.88 -4.61 -5.07
C ALA A 162 -27.17 -5.11 -5.74
N LEU A 163 -27.11 -5.47 -7.02
CA LEU A 163 -28.26 -6.05 -7.74
C LEU A 163 -28.68 -7.41 -7.17
N HIS A 164 -27.70 -8.27 -6.84
CA HIS A 164 -27.94 -9.60 -6.28
C HIS A 164 -28.64 -9.53 -4.92
N VAL A 165 -28.13 -8.66 -4.04
CA VAL A 165 -28.75 -8.42 -2.72
C VAL A 165 -30.14 -7.79 -2.89
N GLY A 166 -30.27 -6.78 -3.78
CA GLY A 166 -31.56 -6.14 -4.06
C GLY A 166 -32.60 -7.14 -4.58
N ALA A 167 -32.22 -8.04 -5.51
CA ALA A 167 -33.09 -9.11 -5.99
C ALA A 167 -33.49 -10.09 -4.88
N ALA A 168 -32.53 -10.51 -4.04
CA ALA A 168 -32.83 -11.39 -2.90
C ALA A 168 -33.80 -10.76 -1.90
N LEU A 169 -33.66 -9.46 -1.62
CA LEU A 169 -34.58 -8.70 -0.78
C LEU A 169 -35.96 -8.52 -1.44
N LYS A 170 -36.00 -8.23 -2.76
CA LYS A 170 -37.27 -8.21 -3.53
C LYS A 170 -38.02 -9.53 -3.36
N HIS A 171 -37.35 -10.65 -3.57
CA HIS A 171 -37.96 -11.98 -3.42
C HIS A 171 -38.46 -12.22 -1.99
N HIS A 172 -37.72 -11.76 -0.98
CA HIS A 172 -38.10 -11.93 0.42
C HIS A 172 -39.31 -11.10 0.83
N PHE A 173 -39.29 -9.79 0.53
CA PHE A 173 -40.29 -8.84 1.05
C PHE A 173 -41.52 -8.72 0.13
N PHE A 174 -41.35 -8.71 -1.18
CA PHE A 174 -42.39 -8.48 -2.14
C PHE A 174 -43.00 -9.80 -2.66
N ASN A 175 -42.13 -10.73 -3.16
CA ASN A 175 -42.63 -11.98 -3.69
C ASN A 175 -42.96 -12.99 -2.59
N LYS A 176 -42.38 -12.83 -1.38
CA LYS A 176 -42.56 -13.69 -0.20
C LYS A 176 -42.25 -15.16 -0.50
N ASP A 177 -41.32 -15.44 -1.41
CA ASP A 177 -40.86 -16.78 -1.79
C ASP A 177 -39.69 -17.24 -0.92
N GLY A 178 -39.18 -18.46 -1.18
CA GLY A 178 -38.13 -19.08 -0.40
C GLY A 178 -36.71 -18.79 -0.86
N VAL A 179 -36.48 -17.93 -1.88
CA VAL A 179 -35.17 -17.74 -2.51
C VAL A 179 -34.11 -17.33 -1.50
N LEU A 180 -34.32 -16.26 -0.72
CA LEU A 180 -33.36 -15.84 0.31
C LEU A 180 -33.19 -16.92 1.38
N ARG A 181 -34.30 -17.52 1.83
CA ARG A 181 -34.28 -18.53 2.90
C ARG A 181 -33.51 -19.79 2.54
N SER A 182 -33.42 -20.14 1.23
CA SER A 182 -32.67 -21.30 0.76
C SER A 182 -31.18 -21.20 1.01
N MET A 183 -30.64 -19.99 1.19
CA MET A 183 -29.21 -19.68 1.40
C MET A 183 -28.87 -19.19 2.80
N LEU A 184 -29.86 -19.04 3.72
CA LEU A 184 -29.56 -18.59 5.08
C LEU A 184 -28.87 -19.69 5.91
N PRO A 185 -27.78 -19.38 6.67
CA PRO A 185 -26.96 -20.39 7.35
C PRO A 185 -27.71 -21.11 8.49
N PHE A 186 -28.64 -20.48 9.19
CA PHE A 186 -29.22 -21.01 10.44
C PHE A 186 -30.73 -21.37 10.39
N GLY A 187 -31.29 -21.63 9.21
CA GLY A 187 -32.68 -22.04 9.07
C GLY A 187 -33.72 -20.90 9.16
N ALA A 188 -34.92 -21.18 8.65
CA ALA A 188 -35.93 -20.18 8.28
C ALA A 188 -36.60 -19.41 9.45
N LYS A 189 -36.24 -19.65 10.70
CA LYS A 189 -36.90 -19.05 11.86
C LYS A 189 -36.17 -17.84 12.49
N SER A 190 -34.95 -17.52 12.07
CA SER A 190 -34.20 -16.46 12.73
C SER A 190 -34.12 -15.20 11.88
N TRP A 191 -34.79 -14.14 12.32
CA TRP A 191 -34.50 -12.77 11.93
C TRP A 191 -33.01 -12.40 12.08
N GLY A 192 -32.28 -13.15 12.92
CA GLY A 192 -30.85 -13.01 13.14
C GLY A 192 -29.99 -13.18 11.88
N GLY A 193 -30.38 -14.03 10.92
CA GLY A 193 -29.64 -14.19 9.66
C GLY A 193 -29.76 -12.96 8.75
N ILE A 194 -30.93 -12.34 8.69
CA ILE A 194 -31.18 -11.11 7.92
C ILE A 194 -30.47 -9.93 8.61
N ALA A 195 -30.58 -9.86 9.94
CA ALA A 195 -29.88 -8.86 10.75
C ALA A 195 -28.35 -8.98 10.63
N ALA A 196 -27.81 -10.20 10.54
CA ALA A 196 -26.38 -10.43 10.31
C ALA A 196 -25.92 -9.93 8.93
N ILE A 197 -26.71 -10.14 7.87
CA ILE A 197 -26.41 -9.63 6.52
C ILE A 197 -26.44 -8.09 6.52
N PHE A 198 -27.48 -7.49 7.07
CA PHE A 198 -27.57 -6.04 7.21
C PHE A 198 -26.47 -5.51 8.14
N GLY A 199 -26.14 -6.22 9.22
CA GLY A 199 -25.05 -5.89 10.13
C GLY A 199 -23.69 -5.85 9.41
N VAL A 200 -23.39 -6.83 8.57
CA VAL A 200 -22.13 -6.87 7.79
C VAL A 200 -22.09 -5.76 6.73
N LEU A 201 -23.20 -5.50 6.04
CA LEU A 201 -23.27 -4.41 5.07
C LEU A 201 -23.20 -3.03 5.73
N VAL A 202 -23.87 -2.85 6.85
CA VAL A 202 -23.84 -1.61 7.65
C VAL A 202 -22.48 -1.46 8.33
N LEU A 203 -21.90 -2.52 8.90
CA LEU A 203 -20.55 -2.47 9.46
C LEU A 203 -19.50 -2.15 8.37
N GLY A 204 -19.59 -2.76 7.20
CA GLY A 204 -18.73 -2.45 6.05
C GLY A 204 -18.88 -0.99 5.62
N SER A 205 -20.12 -0.48 5.55
CA SER A 205 -20.39 0.92 5.23
C SER A 205 -19.99 1.87 6.36
N LEU A 206 -20.17 1.48 7.62
CA LEU A 206 -19.75 2.27 8.78
C LEU A 206 -18.24 2.25 8.95
N VAL A 207 -17.55 1.15 8.64
CA VAL A 207 -16.09 1.09 8.57
C VAL A 207 -15.59 2.00 7.44
N TYR A 208 -16.26 2.04 6.29
CA TYR A 208 -15.94 2.96 5.20
C TYR A 208 -16.19 4.44 5.59
N LEU A 209 -17.27 4.73 6.30
CA LEU A 209 -17.64 6.09 6.74
C LEU A 209 -16.92 6.52 8.04
N ALA A 210 -16.58 5.56 8.90
CA ALA A 210 -15.88 5.79 10.16
C ALA A 210 -14.35 5.65 10.03
N VAL A 211 -13.85 5.21 8.86
CA VAL A 211 -12.47 5.50 8.50
C VAL A 211 -12.44 7.02 8.39
N PRO A 212 -11.87 7.74 9.38
CA PRO A 212 -11.53 9.11 9.15
C PRO A 212 -10.78 9.06 7.82
N SER A 213 -11.09 9.92 6.87
CA SER A 213 -10.02 10.37 5.98
C SER A 213 -8.88 10.58 6.97
N VAL A 214 -7.91 9.64 6.99
CA VAL A 214 -6.69 9.88 7.71
C VAL A 214 -6.12 11.04 6.93
N ALA A 215 -6.66 12.21 7.25
CA ALA A 215 -5.93 13.45 7.12
C ALA A 215 -4.58 13.02 7.65
N SER A 216 -3.59 12.94 6.77
CA SER A 216 -2.27 12.56 7.16
C SER A 216 -2.10 13.09 8.58
N ASN A 217 -1.97 12.20 9.57
CA ASN A 217 -1.34 12.62 10.79
C ASN A 217 0.08 12.98 10.34
N ASN A 218 0.15 14.08 9.61
CA ASN A 218 1.23 15.00 9.73
C ASN A 218 1.13 15.43 11.20
N ALA A 219 1.58 14.60 12.12
CA ALA A 219 2.21 15.08 13.32
C ALA A 219 3.11 16.15 12.72
N SER A 220 2.73 17.41 12.92
CA SER A 220 3.36 18.55 12.26
C SER A 220 4.84 18.39 12.54
N PHE A 221 5.62 17.98 11.50
CA PHE A 221 7.06 17.90 11.65
C PHE A 221 7.50 19.30 12.05
N GLU A 222 7.84 19.45 13.34
CA GLU A 222 8.23 20.72 13.90
C GLU A 222 9.63 21.02 13.39
N ARG A 223 9.73 21.97 12.45
CA ARG A 223 11.01 22.43 11.97
C ARG A 223 11.74 23.12 13.10
N VAL A 224 12.86 22.56 13.52
CA VAL A 224 13.76 23.23 14.46
C VAL A 224 14.45 24.36 13.70
N GLU A 225 14.05 25.59 13.97
CA GLU A 225 14.71 26.77 13.43
C GLU A 225 15.80 27.23 14.39
N GLY A 226 17.02 27.38 13.88
CA GLY A 226 18.16 27.82 14.68
C GLY A 226 19.35 28.20 13.81
N GLY A 227 20.47 28.52 14.45
CA GLY A 227 21.70 28.89 13.76
C GLY A 227 21.69 30.30 13.15
N ASN A 228 22.78 30.63 12.47
CA ASN A 228 22.98 31.93 11.83
C ASN A 228 22.49 31.97 10.37
N TRP A 229 21.98 30.84 9.84
CA TRP A 229 21.37 30.74 8.51
C TRP A 229 19.92 30.26 8.59
N ALA A 230 19.02 30.99 7.92
CA ALA A 230 17.60 30.61 7.77
C ALA A 230 17.41 29.87 6.45
N VAL A 231 17.05 28.60 6.51
CA VAL A 231 16.86 27.75 5.33
C VAL A 231 15.55 28.08 4.61
N ASN A 232 15.63 28.27 3.28
CA ASN A 232 14.48 28.37 2.40
C ASN A 232 14.07 26.98 1.94
N TYR A 233 13.11 26.36 2.63
CA TYR A 233 12.68 24.98 2.35
C TYR A 233 11.95 24.81 1.01
N ASP A 234 11.37 25.87 0.45
CA ASP A 234 10.69 25.82 -0.85
C ASP A 234 11.70 25.74 -2.02
N ALA A 235 12.94 26.21 -1.79
CA ALA A 235 14.03 26.16 -2.77
C ALA A 235 15.10 25.10 -2.42
N SER A 236 14.94 24.39 -1.30
CA SER A 236 15.87 23.35 -0.84
C SER A 236 15.31 21.97 -1.10
N THR A 237 16.19 21.03 -1.42
CA THR A 237 15.82 19.63 -1.70
C THR A 237 16.73 18.67 -0.97
N LEU A 238 16.16 17.54 -0.54
CA LEU A 238 16.89 16.39 0.01
C LEU A 238 16.40 15.13 -0.70
N ARG A 239 17.26 14.53 -1.51
CA ARG A 239 16.95 13.39 -2.38
C ARG A 239 17.79 12.19 -2.04
N PHE A 240 17.30 11.01 -2.41
CA PHE A 240 18.07 9.78 -2.39
C PHE A 240 17.94 9.06 -3.72
N ILE A 241 19.02 8.45 -4.16
CA ILE A 241 19.09 7.68 -5.39
C ILE A 241 19.46 6.25 -5.02
N GLY A 242 18.59 5.34 -5.34
CA GLY A 242 18.79 3.90 -5.21
C GLY A 242 18.79 3.23 -6.56
N GLU A 243 19.07 1.94 -6.57
CA GLU A 243 19.01 1.13 -7.79
C GLU A 243 18.22 -0.14 -7.52
N GLU A 244 17.25 -0.43 -8.37
CA GLU A 244 16.41 -1.61 -8.34
C GLU A 244 16.52 -2.35 -9.69
N LYS A 245 16.99 -3.61 -9.66
CA LYS A 245 17.20 -4.45 -10.86
C LYS A 245 18.07 -3.77 -11.93
N GLY A 246 19.14 -3.10 -11.51
CA GLY A 246 20.04 -2.39 -12.41
C GLY A 246 19.48 -1.08 -12.96
N LYS A 247 18.32 -0.61 -12.47
CA LYS A 247 17.72 0.66 -12.86
C LYS A 247 17.74 1.66 -11.71
N PRO A 248 18.31 2.86 -11.90
CA PRO A 248 18.29 3.89 -10.88
C PRO A 248 16.87 4.42 -10.70
N PHE A 249 16.52 4.72 -9.45
CA PHE A 249 15.33 5.49 -9.09
C PHE A 249 15.71 6.61 -8.14
N THR A 250 14.96 7.70 -8.19
CA THR A 250 15.14 8.84 -7.30
C THR A 250 13.94 8.94 -6.36
N GLY A 251 14.23 9.13 -5.07
CA GLY A 251 13.24 9.51 -4.08
C GLY A 251 13.60 10.85 -3.44
N GLU A 252 12.66 11.40 -2.69
CA GLU A 252 12.78 12.69 -2.02
C GLU A 252 12.19 12.61 -0.61
N PHE A 253 12.84 13.29 0.35
CA PHE A 253 12.24 13.57 1.65
C PHE A 253 11.57 14.95 1.61
N GLN A 254 10.25 14.96 1.66
CA GLN A 254 9.45 16.19 1.55
C GLN A 254 9.49 17.07 2.81
N GLN A 255 9.91 16.50 3.94
CA GLN A 255 9.98 17.21 5.22
C GLN A 255 11.32 16.95 5.91
N PHE A 256 12.08 18.02 6.04
CA PHE A 256 13.32 18.04 6.83
C PHE A 256 13.49 19.41 7.47
N SER A 257 14.37 19.50 8.46
CA SER A 257 14.83 20.76 9.03
C SER A 257 16.35 20.75 9.15
N ALA A 258 16.96 21.91 9.00
CA ALA A 258 18.40 22.09 9.20
C ALA A 258 18.65 23.31 10.10
N ASN A 259 19.35 23.06 11.21
CA ASN A 259 19.89 24.08 12.10
C ASN A 259 21.35 24.30 11.70
N ILE A 260 21.62 25.43 11.05
CA ILE A 260 22.93 25.71 10.45
C ILE A 260 23.55 26.91 11.17
N ASN A 261 24.57 26.64 11.97
CA ASN A 261 25.48 27.64 12.48
C ASN A 261 26.81 27.47 11.75
N PHE A 262 27.04 28.27 10.72
CA PHE A 262 28.21 28.15 9.85
C PHE A 262 28.85 29.50 9.58
N ASP A 263 30.16 29.58 9.79
CA ASP A 263 30.98 30.73 9.47
C ASP A 263 32.29 30.23 8.81
N PRO A 264 32.57 30.62 7.54
CA PRO A 264 33.81 30.24 6.86
C PRO A 264 35.08 30.67 7.61
N GLU A 265 35.02 31.77 8.36
CA GLU A 265 36.15 32.32 9.14
C GLU A 265 36.29 31.68 10.53
N ALA A 266 35.29 30.86 10.95
CA ALA A 266 35.26 30.25 12.31
C ALA A 266 34.68 28.81 12.20
N LEU A 267 35.35 27.94 11.42
CA LEU A 267 34.89 26.57 11.19
C LEU A 267 34.89 25.71 12.47
N ASP A 268 35.73 25.99 13.43
CA ASP A 268 35.80 25.33 14.71
C ASP A 268 34.60 25.59 15.64
N GLN A 269 33.83 26.65 15.36
CA GLN A 269 32.59 27.00 16.05
C GLN A 269 31.33 26.65 15.19
N SER A 270 31.55 26.14 13.98
CA SER A 270 30.47 25.83 13.05
C SER A 270 29.88 24.45 13.35
N VAL A 271 28.54 24.36 13.36
CA VAL A 271 27.77 23.13 13.57
C VAL A 271 26.60 23.06 12.60
N ILE A 272 26.39 21.91 12.04
CA ILE A 272 25.24 21.60 11.16
C ILE A 272 24.47 20.42 11.77
N GLU A 273 23.19 20.64 12.05
CA GLU A 273 22.26 19.59 12.48
C GLU A 273 21.13 19.51 11.47
N VAL A 274 20.86 18.30 10.98
CA VAL A 274 19.75 18.03 10.05
C VAL A 274 18.86 16.96 10.65
N THR A 275 17.56 17.23 10.69
CA THR A 275 16.52 16.26 11.07
C THR A 275 15.61 16.03 9.89
N VAL A 276 15.36 14.76 9.56
CA VAL A 276 14.57 14.33 8.41
C VAL A 276 13.38 13.53 8.91
N ALA A 277 12.17 13.92 8.50
CA ALA A 277 10.97 13.12 8.76
C ALA A 277 10.98 11.88 7.84
N THR A 278 11.30 10.70 8.36
CA THR A 278 11.35 9.46 7.58
C THR A 278 10.01 9.10 6.91
N PRO A 279 8.82 9.43 7.49
CA PRO A 279 7.53 9.22 6.81
C PRO A 279 7.32 10.09 5.57
N SER A 280 8.14 11.12 5.37
CA SER A 280 8.02 12.03 4.22
C SER A 280 8.74 11.54 2.97
N ALA A 281 9.39 10.37 3.03
CA ALA A 281 10.07 9.76 1.89
C ALA A 281 9.07 9.32 0.81
N THR A 282 9.31 9.71 -0.43
CA THR A 282 8.52 9.30 -1.60
C THR A 282 9.42 9.10 -2.81
N THR A 283 9.07 8.14 -3.65
CA THR A 283 9.72 7.88 -4.93
C THR A 283 8.78 8.09 -6.11
N GLY A 284 7.51 8.44 -5.83
CA GLY A 284 6.44 8.51 -6.82
C GLY A 284 5.85 7.16 -7.23
N ASP A 285 6.48 6.06 -6.85
CA ASP A 285 5.97 4.71 -7.07
C ASP A 285 5.17 4.22 -5.85
N SER A 286 3.90 3.88 -6.06
CA SER A 286 2.97 3.60 -4.95
C SER A 286 3.33 2.34 -4.16
N LEU A 287 3.93 1.33 -4.79
CA LEU A 287 4.35 0.10 -4.10
C LEU A 287 5.62 0.33 -3.30
N ARG A 288 6.61 1.00 -3.88
CA ARG A 288 7.85 1.34 -3.19
C ARG A 288 7.57 2.27 -2.01
N ASP A 289 6.76 3.31 -2.23
CA ASP A 289 6.38 4.27 -1.20
C ASP A 289 5.56 3.63 -0.07
N SER A 290 4.78 2.58 -0.35
CA SER A 290 4.08 1.82 0.68
C SER A 290 5.00 0.91 1.50
N ASN A 291 6.16 0.53 0.95
CA ASN A 291 7.13 -0.34 1.60
C ASN A 291 8.15 0.44 2.45
N ILE A 292 8.57 1.63 2.00
CA ILE A 292 9.54 2.49 2.69
C ILE A 292 9.21 2.69 4.19
N PRO A 293 7.95 2.92 4.61
CA PRO A 293 7.59 3.07 6.03
C PRO A 293 7.55 1.77 6.81
N SER A 294 7.63 0.60 6.17
CA SER A 294 7.49 -0.71 6.82
C SER A 294 8.63 -0.99 7.83
N LYS A 295 8.43 -2.04 8.65
CA LYS A 295 9.39 -2.46 9.66
C LYS A 295 10.73 -2.89 9.07
N GLU A 296 10.71 -3.49 7.90
CA GLU A 296 11.91 -3.92 7.17
C GLU A 296 12.74 -2.74 6.67
N TRP A 297 12.13 -1.56 6.50
CA TRP A 297 12.80 -0.34 6.04
C TRP A 297 12.90 0.69 7.16
N PHE A 298 12.28 1.85 7.04
CA PHE A 298 12.44 2.91 8.05
C PHE A 298 11.71 2.64 9.36
N ASP A 299 10.75 1.71 9.42
CA ASP A 299 9.90 1.47 10.60
C ASP A 299 9.37 2.80 11.19
N THR A 300 8.76 3.60 10.33
CA THR A 300 8.37 4.99 10.64
C THR A 300 7.40 5.11 11.81
N LYS A 301 6.77 3.99 12.19
CA LYS A 301 5.93 3.92 13.39
C LYS A 301 6.75 3.99 14.69
N SER A 302 7.95 3.42 14.68
CA SER A 302 8.86 3.38 15.82
C SER A 302 9.94 4.47 15.72
N TYR A 303 10.29 4.86 14.49
CA TYR A 303 11.39 5.78 14.17
C TYR A 303 10.95 6.77 13.10
N ASP A 304 10.32 7.84 13.52
CA ASP A 304 9.74 8.86 12.61
C ASP A 304 10.77 9.88 12.10
N GLN A 305 12.01 9.83 12.60
CA GLN A 305 13.08 10.76 12.25
C GLN A 305 14.42 10.07 12.02
N ALA A 306 15.19 10.63 11.06
CA ALA A 306 16.62 10.42 10.95
C ALA A 306 17.34 11.74 11.28
N ARG A 307 18.56 11.66 11.81
CA ARG A 307 19.31 12.86 12.25
C ARG A 307 20.77 12.79 11.88
N PHE A 308 21.29 13.88 11.36
CA PHE A 308 22.72 14.11 11.19
C PHE A 308 23.17 15.25 12.10
N THR A 309 24.30 15.06 12.78
CA THR A 309 24.95 16.10 13.59
C THR A 309 26.43 16.14 13.25
N SER A 310 26.92 17.29 12.79
CA SER A 310 28.35 17.46 12.52
C SER A 310 29.15 17.55 13.81
N THR A 311 30.33 16.96 13.81
CA THR A 311 31.32 17.04 14.89
C THR A 311 32.51 17.92 14.54
N GLU A 312 32.81 18.05 13.25
CA GLU A 312 33.88 18.88 12.71
C GLU A 312 33.56 19.30 11.29
N ILE A 313 33.90 20.53 10.93
CA ILE A 313 33.79 21.03 9.55
C ILE A 313 35.18 21.50 9.11
N ARG A 314 35.59 21.07 7.92
CA ARG A 314 36.89 21.43 7.32
C ARG A 314 36.68 21.98 5.92
N GLN A 315 37.46 22.98 5.55
CA GLN A 315 37.59 23.40 4.17
C GLN A 315 38.54 22.44 3.41
N ILE A 316 38.11 21.93 2.28
CA ILE A 316 38.86 20.97 1.44
C ILE A 316 39.19 21.51 0.05
N GLY A 317 38.76 22.74 -0.27
CA GLY A 317 39.00 23.47 -1.51
C GLY A 317 38.49 24.89 -1.37
N ASP A 318 38.60 25.72 -2.44
CA ASP A 318 38.24 27.14 -2.36
C ASP A 318 36.78 27.35 -1.90
N ASP A 319 35.83 26.64 -2.52
CA ASP A 319 34.40 26.69 -2.19
C ASP A 319 33.88 25.31 -1.70
N ARG A 320 34.80 24.39 -1.33
CA ARG A 320 34.45 23.02 -0.93
C ARG A 320 34.75 22.76 0.52
N TYR A 321 33.77 22.13 1.19
CA TYR A 321 33.83 21.81 2.62
C TYR A 321 33.47 20.33 2.85
N ALA A 322 33.97 19.78 3.94
CA ALA A 322 33.64 18.47 4.45
C ALA A 322 33.14 18.60 5.90
N ALA A 323 31.90 18.21 6.13
CA ALA A 323 31.31 18.09 7.46
C ALA A 323 31.39 16.63 7.93
N HIS A 324 32.30 16.34 8.84
CA HIS A 324 32.38 15.06 9.54
C HIS A 324 31.31 15.03 10.62
N GLY A 325 30.58 13.93 10.80
CA GLY A 325 29.52 13.85 11.78
C GLY A 325 28.97 12.46 11.94
N VAL A 326 27.88 12.35 12.68
CA VAL A 326 27.16 11.10 12.92
C VAL A 326 25.78 11.18 12.29
N LEU A 327 25.46 10.19 11.47
CA LEU A 327 24.11 9.97 10.93
C LEU A 327 23.43 8.85 11.71
N ALA A 328 22.32 9.19 12.35
CA ALA A 328 21.43 8.26 13.05
C ALA A 328 20.19 7.96 12.22
N ILE A 329 19.94 6.69 11.88
CA ILE A 329 18.72 6.21 11.25
C ILE A 329 18.24 4.99 12.02
N LYS A 330 16.97 4.96 12.42
CA LYS A 330 16.43 3.98 13.36
C LYS A 330 17.25 3.98 14.68
N SER A 331 17.75 2.83 15.10
CA SER A 331 18.63 2.67 16.26
C SER A 331 20.13 2.59 15.90
N PHE A 332 20.49 2.85 14.65
CA PHE A 332 21.85 2.74 14.14
C PHE A 332 22.48 4.11 13.95
N GLU A 333 23.71 4.24 14.44
CA GLU A 333 24.52 5.45 14.29
C GLU A 333 25.81 5.11 13.53
N GLN A 334 26.11 5.89 12.49
CA GLN A 334 27.32 5.71 11.70
C GLN A 334 28.05 7.04 11.51
N PRO A 335 29.37 7.08 11.61
CA PRO A 335 30.14 8.23 11.22
C PRO A 335 30.10 8.39 9.68
N ILE A 336 29.79 9.59 9.22
CA ILE A 336 29.79 9.94 7.81
C ILE A 336 30.49 11.26 7.58
N THR A 337 30.87 11.52 6.32
CA THR A 337 31.40 12.79 5.86
C THR A 337 30.52 13.33 4.75
N LEU A 338 29.88 14.48 4.98
CA LEU A 338 29.15 15.21 3.96
C LEU A 338 30.10 16.18 3.24
N GLU A 339 30.39 15.92 1.98
CA GLU A 339 31.12 16.88 1.14
C GLU A 339 30.14 17.78 0.42
N PHE A 340 30.40 19.08 0.39
CA PHE A 340 29.54 20.04 -0.29
C PHE A 340 30.31 21.23 -0.84
N GLU A 341 29.77 21.80 -1.92
CA GLU A 341 30.16 23.07 -2.49
C GLU A 341 29.27 24.16 -1.91
N LEU A 342 29.85 25.28 -1.48
CA LEU A 342 29.15 26.39 -0.86
C LEU A 342 29.50 27.69 -1.59
N THR A 343 28.45 28.36 -2.05
CA THR A 343 28.55 29.73 -2.59
C THR A 343 27.83 30.68 -1.64
N ILE A 344 28.50 31.75 -1.21
CA ILE A 344 27.94 32.83 -0.40
C ILE A 344 27.99 34.12 -1.22
N ASP A 345 26.81 34.73 -1.46
CA ASP A 345 26.67 36.01 -2.10
C ASP A 345 25.87 36.98 -1.18
N GLY A 346 26.61 37.84 -0.50
CA GLY A 346 26.07 38.73 0.50
C GLY A 346 25.39 37.98 1.66
N ASN A 347 24.08 38.10 1.75
CA ASN A 347 23.29 37.42 2.77
C ASN A 347 22.71 36.08 2.30
N ASN A 348 22.93 35.67 1.05
CA ASN A 348 22.42 34.43 0.52
C ASN A 348 23.53 33.37 0.45
N ALA A 349 23.17 32.15 0.74
CA ALA A 349 24.05 30.99 0.61
C ALA A 349 23.36 29.86 -0.13
N ARG A 350 24.11 29.14 -0.94
CA ARG A 350 23.70 27.90 -1.60
C ARG A 350 24.75 26.83 -1.37
N ALA A 351 24.31 25.71 -0.80
CA ALA A 351 25.14 24.53 -0.62
C ALA A 351 24.59 23.35 -1.44
N ASN A 352 25.47 22.66 -2.21
CA ASN A 352 25.13 21.45 -2.93
C ASN A 352 26.10 20.35 -2.53
N GLY A 353 25.59 19.18 -2.21
CA GLY A 353 26.47 18.08 -1.79
C GLY A 353 25.75 16.74 -1.72
N GLY A 354 26.47 15.75 -1.22
CA GLY A 354 25.90 14.42 -1.05
C GLY A 354 26.85 13.44 -0.37
N VAL A 355 26.32 12.24 -0.10
CA VAL A 355 27.04 11.14 0.52
C VAL A 355 26.54 9.82 0.01
N ASP A 356 27.44 8.84 -0.16
CA ASP A 356 27.07 7.47 -0.46
C ASP A 356 26.96 6.66 0.83
N LEU A 357 25.84 5.98 1.00
CA LEU A 357 25.51 5.21 2.19
C LEU A 357 25.27 3.74 1.82
N ILE A 358 25.63 2.84 2.72
CA ILE A 358 25.23 1.43 2.64
C ILE A 358 23.98 1.26 3.52
N ARG A 359 22.82 1.00 2.90
CA ARG A 359 21.53 0.96 3.58
C ARG A 359 21.44 -0.04 4.73
N THR A 360 22.11 -1.18 4.59
CA THR A 360 22.13 -2.22 5.63
C THR A 360 22.90 -1.81 6.87
N ASN A 361 23.83 -0.85 6.80
CA ASN A 361 24.48 -0.29 8.00
C ASN A 361 23.51 0.43 8.94
N TYR A 362 22.28 0.67 8.47
CA TYR A 362 21.20 1.32 9.21
C TYR A 362 19.99 0.41 9.41
N GLY A 363 20.13 -0.89 9.17
CA GLY A 363 19.05 -1.85 9.33
C GLY A 363 17.92 -1.67 8.32
N LEU A 364 18.23 -1.14 7.11
CA LEU A 364 17.26 -0.95 6.05
C LEU A 364 17.32 -2.11 5.06
N GLY A 365 16.27 -2.95 5.04
CA GLY A 365 16.18 -4.12 4.18
C GLY A 365 17.26 -5.17 4.48
N GLU A 366 17.41 -5.58 5.74
CA GLU A 366 18.39 -6.59 6.18
C GLU A 366 17.89 -8.03 6.10
N ASN A 367 16.62 -8.26 5.81
CA ASN A 367 16.12 -9.63 5.69
C ASN A 367 16.50 -10.28 4.35
N ASP A 368 16.42 -11.61 4.27
CA ASP A 368 16.84 -12.38 3.11
C ASP A 368 16.16 -11.97 1.80
N ASP A 369 14.95 -11.41 1.87
CA ASP A 369 14.19 -10.95 0.70
C ASP A 369 14.80 -9.70 0.05
N TRP A 370 15.52 -8.87 0.83
CA TRP A 370 16.06 -7.58 0.42
C TRP A 370 17.60 -7.53 0.33
N LEU A 371 18.30 -8.59 0.74
CA LEU A 371 19.77 -8.67 0.66
C LEU A 371 20.29 -9.01 -0.73
N ASN A 372 19.43 -9.42 -1.66
CA ASN A 372 19.83 -9.68 -3.02
C ASN A 372 20.13 -8.37 -3.78
N GLU A 373 21.40 -8.08 -4.00
CA GLU A 373 21.87 -6.87 -4.70
C GLU A 373 21.42 -6.81 -6.17
N GLU A 374 21.13 -7.95 -6.81
CA GLU A 374 20.55 -7.95 -8.15
C GLU A 374 19.11 -7.39 -8.16
N GLN A 375 18.43 -7.41 -7.02
CA GLN A 375 17.08 -6.85 -6.87
C GLN A 375 17.12 -5.41 -6.39
N ILE A 376 17.88 -5.12 -5.32
CA ILE A 376 18.00 -3.76 -4.77
C ILE A 376 19.40 -3.53 -4.25
N ALA A 377 20.10 -2.55 -4.83
CA ALA A 377 21.48 -2.24 -4.47
C ALA A 377 21.63 -1.90 -2.97
N LEU A 378 22.78 -2.25 -2.40
CA LEU A 378 23.12 -1.87 -1.03
C LEU A 378 23.48 -0.39 -0.93
N ASN A 379 24.08 0.17 -2.00
CA ASN A 379 24.48 1.57 -2.03
C ASN A 379 23.28 2.48 -2.33
N VAL A 380 23.18 3.55 -1.57
CA VAL A 380 22.21 4.63 -1.75
C VAL A 380 22.95 5.95 -1.70
N ARG A 381 22.81 6.77 -2.73
CA ARG A 381 23.36 8.12 -2.73
C ARG A 381 22.31 9.09 -2.19
N VAL A 382 22.70 9.87 -1.19
CA VAL A 382 21.90 11.00 -0.70
C VAL A 382 22.49 12.28 -1.25
N GLU A 383 21.63 13.14 -1.83
CA GLU A 383 22.01 14.44 -2.40
C GLU A 383 21.14 15.54 -1.80
N PHE A 384 21.72 16.70 -1.63
CA PHE A 384 21.00 17.85 -1.14
C PHE A 384 21.38 19.14 -1.89
N THR A 385 20.41 20.02 -1.98
CA THR A 385 20.59 21.44 -2.29
C THR A 385 19.94 22.23 -1.17
N ILE A 386 20.70 23.08 -0.51
CA ILE A 386 20.22 23.95 0.56
C ILE A 386 20.40 25.40 0.13
N GLU A 387 19.30 26.15 0.12
CA GLU A 387 19.33 27.60 -0.01
C GLU A 387 18.96 28.26 1.33
N ALA A 388 19.74 29.23 1.73
CA ALA A 388 19.58 29.89 3.02
C ALA A 388 19.91 31.38 2.95
N THR A 389 19.34 32.14 3.89
CA THR A 389 19.67 33.54 4.10
C THR A 389 20.26 33.77 5.49
N ARG A 390 21.23 34.67 5.62
CA ARG A 390 21.85 35.00 6.90
C ARG A 390 20.81 35.65 7.81
N ARG A 391 20.72 35.13 9.04
CA ARG A 391 19.89 35.75 10.09
C ARG A 391 20.62 36.99 10.64
N ASN A 392 19.89 38.10 10.78
CA ASN A 392 20.40 39.35 11.36
C ASN A 392 20.53 39.23 12.87
#